data_21121cc343db0bd35692174094faaf3d
#
_entry.id   21121cc343db0bd35692174094faaf3d
#
_cell.length_a   1.000
_cell.length_b   1.000
_cell.length_c   1.000
_cell.angle_alpha   90.00
_cell.angle_beta   90.00
_cell.angle_gamma   90.00
#
_symmetry.space_group_name_H-M   'P 1'
#
loop_
_entity.id
_entity.type
_entity.pdbx_description
1 polymer ?
#
loop_
_entity_poly.entity_id
_entity_poly.type
_entity_poly.pdbx_seq_one_letter_code
_entity_poly.pdbx_strand_id
1 'polypeptide(L)'
;MKLVDVHVHVVETLHGFARRGEFRAIGGGRARWANGEETALIPPELGEYDVRGERLYPFLKAQGVERAVLLQGSFYGFHNEYSLEVARKYPDMFISACTADPFARGSMQILERFVCREGVRVIKFEVSDGGMMGYHEPFRIDGPRLEKQIRLAADNGCTLVLDVGGPGMDSFQPDAIANIAKSYPNMRIVVCHLLAPTLNDEAPFARALGMLRLPNVWFDISAVPWNVDPEVYPFPTAVRYVAMARDTVGHDKLLWGSDLPSPLTRDSYVHLWDYLQTGKLFDEGELKDIYYNNAFNAYPLS
;
A
#
# COMPACT_ATOMS: atom_id res chain seq x y z
N MET A 1 5.42 -15.99 14.97
CA MET A 1 4.86 -16.17 13.61
C MET A 1 5.81 -15.51 12.64
N LYS A 2 5.99 -16.03 11.42
CA LYS A 2 6.74 -15.36 10.36
C LYS A 2 5.81 -14.42 9.62
N LEU A 3 6.28 -13.21 9.33
CA LEU A 3 5.50 -12.18 8.67
C LEU A 3 6.20 -11.72 7.37
N VAL A 4 5.42 -11.42 6.34
CA VAL A 4 5.83 -10.61 5.21
C VAL A 4 4.99 -9.34 5.23
N ASP A 5 5.63 -8.20 5.39
CA ASP A 5 4.96 -6.90 5.43
C ASP A 5 4.94 -6.29 4.02
N VAL A 6 3.81 -6.39 3.33
CA VAL A 6 3.73 -5.95 1.93
C VAL A 6 3.53 -4.45 1.76
N HIS A 7 3.41 -3.68 2.85
CA HIS A 7 3.15 -2.25 2.78
C HIS A 7 3.91 -1.48 3.86
N VAL A 8 5.09 -1.00 3.50
CA VAL A 8 5.95 -0.22 4.39
C VAL A 8 6.54 0.96 3.63
N HIS A 9 6.76 2.08 4.32
CA HIS A 9 7.40 3.25 3.72
C HIS A 9 8.73 3.57 4.41
N VAL A 10 9.76 3.83 3.60
CA VAL A 10 10.96 4.56 4.03
C VAL A 10 10.84 5.99 3.53
N VAL A 11 11.28 6.92 4.36
CA VAL A 11 11.15 8.36 4.10
C VAL A 11 12.49 9.02 4.38
N GLU A 12 13.14 9.53 3.36
CA GLU A 12 14.42 10.24 3.50
C GLU A 12 14.22 11.61 4.14
N THR A 13 13.15 12.28 3.71
CA THR A 13 12.71 13.56 4.25
C THR A 13 11.19 13.61 4.17
N LEU A 14 10.53 13.79 5.28
CA LEU A 14 9.06 13.89 5.32
C LEU A 14 8.60 15.20 4.66
N HIS A 15 8.26 15.09 3.38
CA HIS A 15 7.84 16.20 2.53
C HIS A 15 6.91 15.67 1.43
N GLY A 16 5.62 15.67 1.71
CA GLY A 16 4.62 15.09 0.82
C GLY A 16 3.69 16.12 0.19
N PHE A 17 2.81 15.61 -0.64
CA PHE A 17 1.77 16.38 -1.30
C PHE A 17 0.50 15.54 -1.45
N ALA A 18 -0.64 16.11 -1.05
CA ALA A 18 -1.95 15.50 -1.17
C ALA A 18 -3.04 16.57 -1.29
N ARG A 19 -4.31 16.22 -1.12
CA ARG A 19 -5.45 17.14 -1.23
C ARG A 19 -5.33 18.43 -0.38
N ARG A 20 -4.60 18.39 0.74
CA ARG A 20 -4.38 19.55 1.63
C ARG A 20 -3.18 20.42 1.23
N GLY A 21 -2.62 20.18 0.05
CA GLY A 21 -1.37 20.78 -0.43
C GLY A 21 -0.14 20.03 0.06
N GLU A 22 1.00 20.67 0.04
CA GLU A 22 2.24 20.15 0.58
C GLU A 22 2.21 20.09 2.11
N PHE A 23 3.00 19.18 2.65
CA PHE A 23 3.36 19.20 4.06
C PHE A 23 4.85 18.98 4.25
N ARG A 24 5.36 19.41 5.39
CA ARG A 24 6.75 19.21 5.79
C ARG A 24 6.86 18.81 7.25
N ALA A 25 7.91 18.09 7.56
CA ALA A 25 8.25 17.74 8.93
C ALA A 25 8.52 19.00 9.77
N ILE A 26 8.01 18.98 11.01
CA ILE A 26 8.22 20.04 12.01
C ILE A 26 8.92 19.52 13.28
N GLY A 27 9.34 18.25 13.27
CA GLY A 27 9.97 17.55 14.40
C GLY A 27 8.99 16.73 15.22
N GLY A 28 9.53 15.84 16.06
CA GLY A 28 8.73 14.94 16.90
C GLY A 28 7.79 14.02 16.13
N GLY A 29 8.16 13.63 14.92
CA GLY A 29 7.33 12.78 14.05
C GLY A 29 6.09 13.47 13.50
N ARG A 30 5.98 14.79 13.63
CA ARG A 30 4.85 15.59 13.16
C ARG A 30 5.16 16.30 11.85
N ALA A 31 4.11 16.52 11.07
CA ALA A 31 4.16 17.36 9.88
C ALA A 31 3.09 18.46 9.94
N ARG A 32 3.35 19.57 9.25
CA ARG A 32 2.40 20.66 9.09
C ARG A 32 2.03 20.79 7.63
N TRP A 33 0.74 20.76 7.35
CA TRP A 33 0.15 20.99 6.05
C TRP A 33 0.18 22.48 5.65
N ALA A 34 0.10 22.75 4.35
CA ALA A 34 0.06 24.12 3.84
C ALA A 34 -1.11 24.96 4.38
N ASN A 35 -2.22 24.32 4.76
CA ASN A 35 -3.35 24.98 5.42
C ASN A 35 -3.14 25.25 6.92
N GLY A 36 -1.98 24.89 7.48
CA GLY A 36 -1.60 25.10 8.87
C GLY A 36 -1.96 23.95 9.82
N GLU A 37 -2.71 22.96 9.38
CA GLU A 37 -3.03 21.78 10.21
C GLU A 37 -1.77 20.93 10.46
N GLU A 38 -1.72 20.34 11.64
CA GLU A 38 -0.62 19.44 12.02
C GLU A 38 -1.14 18.01 12.23
N THR A 39 -0.30 17.06 11.84
CA THR A 39 -0.58 15.63 12.01
C THR A 39 0.66 14.88 12.50
N ALA A 40 0.46 13.84 13.31
CA ALA A 40 1.51 12.90 13.67
C ALA A 40 1.57 11.81 12.59
N LEU A 41 2.76 11.53 12.07
CA LEU A 41 2.97 10.57 10.98
C LEU A 41 4.09 9.57 11.27
N ILE A 42 5.02 9.90 12.16
CA ILE A 42 6.16 9.04 12.51
C ILE A 42 6.17 8.82 14.02
N PRO A 43 6.13 7.57 14.49
CA PRO A 43 6.28 7.29 15.90
C PRO A 43 7.73 7.51 16.34
N PRO A 44 7.99 7.84 17.62
CA PRO A 44 9.33 8.20 18.11
C PRO A 44 10.41 7.14 17.85
N GLU A 45 10.05 5.87 17.87
CA GLU A 45 10.96 4.75 17.63
C GLU A 45 11.47 4.65 16.18
N LEU A 46 10.73 5.22 15.22
CA LEU A 46 11.12 5.21 13.80
C LEU A 46 11.80 6.51 13.36
N GLY A 47 11.55 7.63 14.03
CA GLY A 47 12.22 8.90 13.71
C GLY A 47 11.47 10.14 14.11
N GLU A 48 12.02 11.30 13.75
CA GLU A 48 11.43 12.61 14.01
C GLU A 48 11.08 13.38 12.74
N TYR A 49 11.93 13.27 11.69
CA TYR A 49 11.82 13.98 10.42
C TYR A 49 11.82 13.03 9.23
N ASP A 50 12.26 11.81 9.45
CA ASP A 50 12.51 10.78 8.45
C ASP A 50 12.18 9.39 9.00
N VAL A 51 12.11 8.40 8.10
CA VAL A 51 12.05 6.96 8.46
C VAL A 51 13.18 6.27 7.72
N ARG A 52 14.33 6.17 8.37
CA ARG A 52 15.54 5.62 7.78
C ARG A 52 15.55 4.09 7.80
N GLY A 53 16.09 3.49 6.74
CA GLY A 53 16.26 2.04 6.65
C GLY A 53 17.04 1.45 7.83
N GLU A 54 18.01 2.18 8.37
CA GLU A 54 18.81 1.79 9.53
C GLU A 54 18.01 1.64 10.83
N ARG A 55 16.87 2.31 10.94
CA ARG A 55 15.94 2.18 12.07
C ARG A 55 14.84 1.17 11.76
N LEU A 56 14.31 1.22 10.53
CA LEU A 56 13.21 0.36 10.10
C LEU A 56 13.61 -1.13 10.04
N TYR A 57 14.80 -1.44 9.51
CA TYR A 57 15.28 -2.82 9.38
C TYR A 57 15.35 -3.56 10.72
N PRO A 58 16.06 -3.06 11.75
CA PRO A 58 16.09 -3.73 13.04
C PRO A 58 14.73 -3.74 13.74
N PHE A 59 13.90 -2.70 13.56
CA PHE A 59 12.54 -2.66 14.09
C PHE A 59 11.70 -3.82 13.54
N LEU A 60 11.59 -3.96 12.21
CA LEU A 60 10.81 -5.01 11.58
C LEU A 60 11.35 -6.41 11.91
N LYS A 61 12.67 -6.56 11.95
CA LYS A 61 13.29 -7.83 12.33
C LYS A 61 12.94 -8.25 13.75
N ALA A 62 12.89 -7.32 14.70
CA ALA A 62 12.46 -7.56 16.07
C ALA A 62 10.96 -7.97 16.17
N GLN A 63 10.14 -7.56 15.19
CA GLN A 63 8.72 -7.94 15.09
C GLN A 63 8.51 -9.28 14.37
N GLY A 64 9.56 -9.97 13.92
CA GLY A 64 9.45 -11.24 13.22
C GLY A 64 9.14 -11.12 11.72
N VAL A 65 9.33 -9.95 11.14
CA VAL A 65 9.21 -9.74 9.69
C VAL A 65 10.43 -10.31 8.98
N GLU A 66 10.21 -11.20 8.01
CA GLU A 66 11.27 -11.80 7.19
C GLU A 66 11.49 -11.04 5.88
N ARG A 67 10.42 -10.55 5.27
CA ARG A 67 10.48 -9.77 4.02
C ARG A 67 9.52 -8.59 4.10
N ALA A 68 9.84 -7.50 3.40
CA ALA A 68 8.95 -6.35 3.30
C ALA A 68 9.05 -5.65 1.93
N VAL A 69 7.94 -5.03 1.51
CA VAL A 69 7.85 -4.25 0.28
C VAL A 69 7.83 -2.77 0.62
N LEU A 70 8.87 -2.05 0.18
CA LEU A 70 8.96 -0.60 0.34
C LEU A 70 8.12 0.08 -0.74
N LEU A 71 6.93 0.52 -0.38
CA LEU A 71 6.02 1.21 -1.29
C LEU A 71 6.27 2.72 -1.32
N GLN A 72 5.74 3.37 -2.35
CA GLN A 72 5.93 4.79 -2.62
C GLN A 72 4.58 5.47 -2.85
N GLY A 73 4.53 6.77 -2.61
CA GLY A 73 3.36 7.59 -2.90
C GLY A 73 3.66 9.08 -2.70
N SER A 74 2.80 9.96 -3.18
CA SER A 74 2.96 11.40 -3.01
C SER A 74 2.71 11.84 -1.56
N PHE A 75 1.97 11.05 -0.79
CA PHE A 75 1.64 11.37 0.60
C PHE A 75 2.88 11.60 1.46
N TYR A 76 3.88 10.71 1.41
CA TYR A 76 5.16 10.92 2.12
C TYR A 76 6.22 11.64 1.28
N GLY A 77 5.97 11.84 -0.01
CA GLY A 77 6.93 12.26 -1.02
C GLY A 77 7.46 11.08 -1.84
N PHE A 78 7.95 11.37 -3.03
CA PHE A 78 8.55 10.35 -3.89
C PHE A 78 9.99 10.08 -3.48
N HIS A 79 10.24 8.91 -2.93
CA HIS A 79 11.54 8.47 -2.41
C HIS A 79 12.13 7.31 -3.22
N ASN A 80 11.96 7.31 -4.55
CA ASN A 80 12.39 6.20 -5.41
C ASN A 80 13.87 5.81 -5.20
N GLU A 81 14.77 6.81 -5.21
CA GLU A 81 16.22 6.57 -5.02
C GLU A 81 16.50 5.98 -3.65
N TYR A 82 16.02 6.64 -2.62
CA TYR A 82 16.27 6.22 -1.24
C TYR A 82 15.69 4.83 -0.94
N SER A 83 14.48 4.56 -1.44
CA SER A 83 13.85 3.24 -1.29
C SER A 83 14.68 2.13 -1.95
N LEU A 84 15.22 2.39 -3.14
CA LEU A 84 16.11 1.47 -3.85
C LEU A 84 17.45 1.29 -3.11
N GLU A 85 18.02 2.36 -2.57
CA GLU A 85 19.25 2.30 -1.76
C GLU A 85 19.04 1.43 -0.52
N VAL A 86 17.93 1.62 0.21
CA VAL A 86 17.59 0.80 1.38
C VAL A 86 17.40 -0.66 1.00
N ALA A 87 16.68 -0.95 -0.09
CA ALA A 87 16.49 -2.33 -0.56
C ALA A 87 17.82 -2.99 -0.95
N ARG A 88 18.74 -2.26 -1.57
CA ARG A 88 20.08 -2.76 -1.91
C ARG A 88 20.97 -2.96 -0.68
N LYS A 89 20.79 -2.13 0.34
CA LYS A 89 21.55 -2.24 1.60
C LYS A 89 21.10 -3.43 2.46
N TYR A 90 19.81 -3.76 2.42
CA TYR A 90 19.20 -4.84 3.19
C TYR A 90 18.40 -5.80 2.29
N PRO A 91 19.07 -6.48 1.33
CA PRO A 91 18.41 -7.30 0.31
C PRO A 91 17.78 -8.59 0.87
N ASP A 92 18.16 -8.97 2.08
CA ASP A 92 17.55 -10.08 2.82
C ASP A 92 16.14 -9.77 3.32
N MET A 93 15.77 -8.49 3.41
CA MET A 93 14.45 -8.07 3.90
C MET A 93 13.65 -7.31 2.83
N PHE A 94 14.26 -6.33 2.16
CA PHE A 94 13.50 -5.36 1.37
C PHE A 94 13.58 -5.58 -0.14
N ILE A 95 12.43 -5.38 -0.80
CA ILE A 95 12.34 -4.99 -2.20
C ILE A 95 11.74 -3.58 -2.29
N SER A 96 12.13 -2.80 -3.30
CA SER A 96 11.58 -1.45 -3.50
C SER A 96 10.55 -1.42 -4.61
N ALA A 97 9.52 -0.60 -4.43
CA ALA A 97 8.67 -0.10 -5.50
C ALA A 97 9.23 1.21 -6.07
N CYS A 98 8.82 1.55 -7.29
CA CYS A 98 8.98 2.88 -7.83
C CYS A 98 7.63 3.48 -8.20
N THR A 99 7.60 4.81 -8.35
CA THR A 99 6.43 5.58 -8.76
C THR A 99 6.85 6.79 -9.59
N ALA A 100 5.91 7.37 -10.32
CA ALA A 100 6.05 8.68 -10.94
C ALA A 100 4.67 9.30 -11.12
N ASP A 101 4.57 10.60 -11.00
CA ASP A 101 3.34 11.32 -11.32
C ASP A 101 3.11 11.25 -12.85
N PRO A 102 2.00 10.63 -13.33
CA PRO A 102 1.73 10.46 -14.75
C PRO A 102 1.46 11.79 -15.48
N PHE A 103 1.26 12.88 -14.77
CA PHE A 103 1.12 14.23 -15.32
C PHE A 103 2.47 14.93 -15.53
N ALA A 104 3.53 14.44 -14.91
CA ALA A 104 4.88 14.97 -15.12
C ALA A 104 5.41 14.58 -16.52
N ARG A 105 6.03 15.53 -17.24
CA ARG A 105 6.59 15.29 -18.58
C ARG A 105 7.62 14.14 -18.63
N GLY A 106 8.38 13.97 -17.56
CA GLY A 106 9.41 12.94 -17.44
C GLY A 106 8.94 11.62 -16.83
N SER A 107 7.64 11.42 -16.59
CA SER A 107 7.13 10.26 -15.83
C SER A 107 7.57 8.91 -16.43
N MET A 108 7.52 8.77 -17.74
CA MET A 108 7.95 7.52 -18.42
C MET A 108 9.45 7.29 -18.28
N GLN A 109 10.29 8.33 -18.48
CA GLN A 109 11.74 8.21 -18.34
C GLN A 109 12.14 7.82 -16.89
N ILE A 110 11.41 8.32 -15.89
CA ILE A 110 11.61 7.93 -14.49
C ILE A 110 11.32 6.44 -14.34
N LEU A 111 10.14 5.97 -14.72
CA LEU A 111 9.76 4.56 -14.58
C LEU A 111 10.65 3.63 -15.41
N GLU A 112 10.96 3.98 -16.67
CA GLU A 112 11.88 3.22 -17.53
C GLU A 112 13.27 3.09 -16.89
N ARG A 113 13.77 4.15 -16.24
CA ARG A 113 15.03 4.07 -15.52
C ARG A 113 14.95 3.04 -14.40
N PHE A 114 13.97 3.14 -13.49
CA PHE A 114 13.87 2.21 -12.36
C PHE A 114 13.56 0.79 -12.79
N VAL A 115 12.65 0.59 -13.73
CA VAL A 115 12.22 -0.73 -14.19
C VAL A 115 13.28 -1.38 -15.09
N CYS A 116 13.74 -0.67 -16.15
CA CYS A 116 14.57 -1.29 -17.19
C CYS A 116 16.07 -1.26 -16.85
N ARG A 117 16.56 -0.26 -16.11
CA ARG A 117 17.99 -0.13 -15.80
C ARG A 117 18.34 -0.58 -14.39
N GLU A 118 17.52 -0.18 -13.39
CA GLU A 118 17.77 -0.50 -11.99
C GLU A 118 17.15 -1.84 -11.55
N GLY A 119 16.29 -2.43 -12.36
CA GLY A 119 15.70 -3.76 -12.12
C GLY A 119 14.55 -3.79 -11.12
N VAL A 120 13.94 -2.66 -10.79
CA VAL A 120 12.75 -2.62 -9.92
C VAL A 120 11.59 -3.35 -10.60
N ARG A 121 10.86 -4.16 -9.84
CA ARG A 121 9.75 -5.00 -10.34
C ARG A 121 8.42 -4.74 -9.65
N VAL A 122 8.29 -3.61 -8.97
CA VAL A 122 7.05 -3.16 -8.35
C VAL A 122 6.83 -1.69 -8.72
N ILE A 123 5.67 -1.37 -9.28
CA ILE A 123 5.24 0.01 -9.56
C ILE A 123 4.00 0.28 -8.73
N LYS A 124 4.02 1.34 -7.91
CA LYS A 124 2.83 1.79 -7.16
C LYS A 124 2.31 3.10 -7.72
N PHE A 125 0.98 3.20 -7.85
CA PHE A 125 0.27 4.45 -8.06
C PHE A 125 -0.70 4.69 -6.91
N GLU A 126 -0.47 5.76 -6.17
CA GLU A 126 -1.37 6.28 -5.16
C GLU A 126 -2.31 7.29 -5.84
N VAL A 127 -3.47 6.80 -6.29
CA VAL A 127 -4.43 7.59 -7.07
C VAL A 127 -5.56 8.17 -6.23
N SER A 128 -5.67 7.78 -4.97
CA SER A 128 -6.68 8.25 -4.02
C SER A 128 -6.63 9.76 -3.74
N ASP A 129 -7.53 10.24 -2.91
CA ASP A 129 -7.54 11.63 -2.40
C ASP A 129 -6.27 11.95 -1.57
N GLY A 130 -5.62 10.93 -0.98
CA GLY A 130 -4.30 11.03 -0.36
C GLY A 130 -3.16 11.13 -1.38
N GLY A 131 -3.43 10.82 -2.63
CA GLY A 131 -2.50 10.82 -3.74
C GLY A 131 -2.96 11.72 -4.89
N MET A 132 -2.83 11.20 -6.12
CA MET A 132 -2.93 11.98 -7.36
C MET A 132 -4.27 12.69 -7.56
N MET A 133 -5.41 12.04 -7.28
CA MET A 133 -6.73 12.68 -7.44
C MET A 133 -7.05 13.66 -6.31
N GLY A 134 -6.19 13.78 -5.31
CA GLY A 134 -6.26 14.85 -4.32
C GLY A 134 -5.74 16.20 -4.85
N TYR A 135 -4.89 16.20 -5.90
CA TYR A 135 -4.28 17.42 -6.44
C TYR A 135 -4.29 17.51 -7.97
N HIS A 136 -4.80 16.50 -8.67
CA HIS A 136 -5.12 16.54 -10.09
C HIS A 136 -6.63 16.37 -10.29
N GLU A 137 -7.13 16.82 -11.45
CA GLU A 137 -8.49 16.53 -11.86
C GLU A 137 -8.73 15.01 -11.93
N PRO A 138 -9.92 14.53 -11.59
CA PRO A 138 -10.25 13.11 -11.67
C PRO A 138 -10.00 12.52 -13.07
N PHE A 139 -9.46 11.32 -13.13
CA PHE A 139 -9.18 10.61 -14.38
C PHE A 139 -9.51 9.12 -14.26
N ARG A 140 -9.68 8.45 -15.40
CA ARG A 140 -9.87 7.00 -15.43
C ARG A 140 -8.52 6.30 -15.27
N ILE A 141 -8.45 5.35 -14.32
CA ILE A 141 -7.23 4.56 -14.05
C ILE A 141 -6.89 3.67 -15.24
N ASP A 142 -7.91 3.11 -15.93
CA ASP A 142 -7.77 2.34 -17.18
C ASP A 142 -7.71 3.22 -18.45
N GLY A 143 -7.63 4.54 -18.29
CA GLY A 143 -7.61 5.51 -19.38
C GLY A 143 -6.20 5.86 -19.87
N PRO A 144 -6.12 6.76 -20.89
CA PRO A 144 -4.87 7.07 -21.59
C PRO A 144 -3.79 7.70 -20.71
N ARG A 145 -4.18 8.20 -19.50
CA ARG A 145 -3.22 8.84 -18.58
C ARG A 145 -2.21 7.85 -18.01
N LEU A 146 -2.64 6.63 -17.67
CA LEU A 146 -1.80 5.57 -17.12
C LEU A 146 -1.48 4.44 -18.11
N GLU A 147 -2.02 4.46 -19.32
CA GLU A 147 -1.89 3.37 -20.28
C GLU A 147 -0.43 2.96 -20.55
N LYS A 148 0.46 3.94 -20.77
CA LYS A 148 1.87 3.66 -21.06
C LYS A 148 2.61 3.09 -19.86
N GLN A 149 2.32 3.59 -18.67
CA GLN A 149 2.92 3.14 -17.41
C GLN A 149 2.45 1.72 -17.05
N ILE A 150 1.16 1.43 -17.25
CA ILE A 150 0.60 0.09 -17.04
C ILE A 150 1.20 -0.90 -18.05
N ARG A 151 1.33 -0.51 -19.31
CA ARG A 151 1.98 -1.33 -20.34
C ARG A 151 3.44 -1.62 -19.98
N LEU A 152 4.20 -0.60 -19.53
CA LEU A 152 5.57 -0.79 -19.05
C LEU A 152 5.63 -1.83 -17.93
N ALA A 153 4.70 -1.77 -16.98
CA ALA A 153 4.61 -2.74 -15.88
C ALA A 153 4.38 -4.16 -16.41
N ALA A 154 3.40 -4.32 -17.31
CA ALA A 154 3.05 -5.62 -17.89
C ALA A 154 4.20 -6.22 -18.73
N ASP A 155 4.82 -5.42 -19.59
CA ASP A 155 5.91 -5.84 -20.50
C ASP A 155 7.18 -6.27 -19.74
N ASN A 156 7.36 -5.77 -18.51
CA ASN A 156 8.53 -6.07 -17.66
C ASN A 156 8.21 -7.02 -16.49
N GLY A 157 7.03 -7.64 -16.45
CA GLY A 157 6.62 -8.57 -15.40
C GLY A 157 6.56 -7.95 -14.00
N CYS A 158 6.31 -6.64 -13.93
CA CYS A 158 6.16 -5.94 -12.67
C CYS A 158 4.84 -6.28 -11.97
N THR A 159 4.83 -6.19 -10.65
CA THR A 159 3.60 -6.10 -9.87
C THR A 159 3.12 -4.65 -9.91
N LEU A 160 1.88 -4.44 -10.33
CA LEU A 160 1.21 -3.14 -10.28
C LEU A 160 0.45 -3.00 -8.96
N VAL A 161 0.81 -2.01 -8.17
CA VAL A 161 0.16 -1.71 -6.88
C VAL A 161 -0.68 -0.45 -7.04
N LEU A 162 -1.97 -0.53 -6.69
CA LEU A 162 -2.93 0.55 -6.85
C LEU A 162 -3.56 0.90 -5.50
N ASP A 163 -3.32 2.12 -5.03
CA ASP A 163 -4.05 2.72 -3.94
C ASP A 163 -5.15 3.62 -4.52
N VAL A 164 -6.38 3.15 -4.42
CA VAL A 164 -7.56 3.79 -5.04
C VAL A 164 -8.49 4.44 -4.02
N GLY A 165 -8.11 4.45 -2.74
CA GLY A 165 -8.98 4.93 -1.68
C GLY A 165 -10.25 4.09 -1.54
N GLY A 166 -11.28 4.66 -0.93
CA GLY A 166 -12.52 3.99 -0.56
C GLY A 166 -13.76 4.46 -1.31
N PRO A 167 -14.89 3.79 -1.05
CA PRO A 167 -16.19 4.15 -1.62
C PRO A 167 -16.51 5.64 -1.45
N GLY A 168 -17.00 6.27 -2.51
CA GLY A 168 -17.33 7.69 -2.55
C GLY A 168 -16.22 8.61 -3.05
N MET A 169 -14.98 8.11 -3.21
CA MET A 169 -13.92 8.87 -3.87
C MET A 169 -13.98 8.71 -5.40
N ASP A 170 -13.57 9.72 -6.15
CA ASP A 170 -13.49 9.67 -7.62
C ASP A 170 -12.51 8.59 -8.10
N SER A 171 -11.51 8.30 -7.29
CA SER A 171 -10.51 7.25 -7.52
C SER A 171 -11.01 5.83 -7.24
N PHE A 172 -12.13 5.66 -6.58
CA PHE A 172 -12.73 4.35 -6.32
C PHE A 172 -13.32 3.76 -7.60
N GLN A 173 -12.48 3.13 -8.42
CA GLN A 173 -12.80 2.63 -9.74
C GLN A 173 -12.53 1.12 -9.87
N PRO A 174 -13.26 0.25 -9.16
CA PRO A 174 -13.06 -1.20 -9.24
C PRO A 174 -13.27 -1.77 -10.66
N ASP A 175 -14.14 -1.15 -11.44
CA ASP A 175 -14.37 -1.48 -12.85
C ASP A 175 -13.13 -1.22 -13.71
N ALA A 176 -12.42 -0.12 -13.50
CA ALA A 176 -11.17 0.20 -14.20
C ALA A 176 -10.06 -0.81 -13.85
N ILE A 177 -9.93 -1.17 -12.57
CA ILE A 177 -8.98 -2.21 -12.13
C ILE A 177 -9.32 -3.55 -12.80
N ALA A 178 -10.60 -3.93 -12.84
CA ALA A 178 -11.05 -5.16 -13.51
C ALA A 178 -10.74 -5.15 -15.03
N ASN A 179 -10.88 -4.00 -15.70
CA ASN A 179 -10.52 -3.84 -17.11
C ASN A 179 -9.01 -4.03 -17.32
N ILE A 180 -8.18 -3.41 -16.47
CA ILE A 180 -6.72 -3.59 -16.51
C ILE A 180 -6.34 -5.05 -16.29
N ALA A 181 -6.91 -5.69 -15.26
CA ALA A 181 -6.64 -7.08 -14.93
C ALA A 181 -6.99 -8.05 -16.07
N LYS A 182 -8.10 -7.83 -16.77
CA LYS A 182 -8.51 -8.61 -17.95
C LYS A 182 -7.65 -8.33 -19.17
N SER A 183 -7.19 -7.09 -19.36
CA SER A 183 -6.33 -6.71 -20.48
C SER A 183 -4.91 -7.25 -20.34
N TYR A 184 -4.45 -7.45 -19.11
CA TYR A 184 -3.11 -7.94 -18.78
C TYR A 184 -3.17 -9.15 -17.84
N PRO A 185 -3.65 -10.32 -18.28
CA PRO A 185 -3.96 -11.47 -17.43
C PRO A 185 -2.72 -12.08 -16.71
N ASN A 186 -1.53 -11.81 -17.22
CA ASN A 186 -0.26 -12.27 -16.62
C ASN A 186 0.37 -11.24 -15.66
N MET A 187 -0.16 -10.02 -15.60
CA MET A 187 0.32 -8.98 -14.68
C MET A 187 -0.31 -9.17 -13.31
N ARG A 188 0.51 -9.16 -12.27
CA ARG A 188 0.05 -9.16 -10.88
C ARG A 188 -0.41 -7.77 -10.50
N ILE A 189 -1.61 -7.67 -9.94
CA ILE A 189 -2.19 -6.42 -9.46
C ILE A 189 -2.48 -6.55 -7.97
N VAL A 190 -2.00 -5.62 -7.18
CA VAL A 190 -2.30 -5.53 -5.74
C VAL A 190 -3.08 -4.25 -5.48
N VAL A 191 -4.25 -4.38 -4.86
CA VAL A 191 -5.10 -3.27 -4.46
C VAL A 191 -4.86 -2.97 -2.99
N CYS A 192 -4.42 -1.76 -2.67
CA CYS A 192 -4.09 -1.35 -1.31
C CYS A 192 -5.32 -1.23 -0.40
N HIS A 193 -5.06 -1.42 0.90
CA HIS A 193 -5.98 -1.12 1.99
C HIS A 193 -7.35 -1.79 1.88
N LEU A 194 -7.40 -2.93 1.16
CA LEU A 194 -8.64 -3.67 0.91
C LEU A 194 -9.74 -2.76 0.32
N LEU A 195 -9.38 -1.84 -0.60
CA LEU A 195 -10.31 -0.83 -1.12
C LEU A 195 -10.79 0.19 -0.07
N ALA A 196 -10.05 0.34 1.01
CA ALA A 196 -10.23 1.31 2.09
C ALA A 196 -11.69 1.49 2.57
N PRO A 197 -12.43 0.42 2.94
CA PRO A 197 -13.80 0.54 3.41
C PRO A 197 -13.85 1.18 4.79
N THR A 198 -14.81 2.08 4.99
CA THR A 198 -15.13 2.68 6.29
C THR A 198 -16.30 1.94 6.98
N LEU A 199 -16.73 2.40 8.16
CA LEU A 199 -17.77 1.73 8.95
C LEU A 199 -19.11 1.44 8.21
N ASN A 200 -19.43 2.21 7.17
CA ASN A 200 -20.74 2.17 6.48
C ASN A 200 -20.65 1.69 5.02
N ASP A 201 -19.52 1.13 4.60
CA ASP A 201 -19.25 0.84 3.18
C ASP A 201 -19.52 -0.61 2.77
N GLU A 202 -20.21 -1.41 3.59
CA GLU A 202 -20.40 -2.85 3.35
C GLU A 202 -20.96 -3.18 1.96
N ALA A 203 -22.00 -2.48 1.51
CA ALA A 203 -22.63 -2.78 0.22
C ALA A 203 -21.78 -2.38 -1.00
N PRO A 204 -21.18 -1.17 -1.09
CA PRO A 204 -20.27 -0.83 -2.19
C PRO A 204 -19.00 -1.68 -2.17
N PHE A 205 -18.48 -2.00 -0.99
CA PHE A 205 -17.32 -2.86 -0.82
C PHE A 205 -17.56 -4.29 -1.35
N ALA A 206 -18.68 -4.92 -0.97
CA ALA A 206 -19.05 -6.25 -1.45
C ALA A 206 -19.18 -6.31 -2.98
N ARG A 207 -19.77 -5.28 -3.59
CA ARG A 207 -19.87 -5.17 -5.06
C ARG A 207 -18.51 -5.06 -5.72
N ALA A 208 -17.60 -4.25 -5.16
CA ALA A 208 -16.26 -4.07 -5.68
C ALA A 208 -15.44 -5.36 -5.59
N LEU A 209 -15.48 -6.07 -4.47
CA LEU A 209 -14.85 -7.39 -4.32
C LEU A 209 -15.35 -8.38 -5.37
N GLY A 210 -16.66 -8.43 -5.62
CA GLY A 210 -17.23 -9.29 -6.65
C GLY A 210 -16.72 -9.00 -8.05
N MET A 211 -16.53 -7.71 -8.41
CA MET A 211 -15.95 -7.30 -9.69
C MET A 211 -14.47 -7.69 -9.81
N LEU A 212 -13.73 -7.66 -8.70
CA LEU A 212 -12.30 -7.89 -8.63
C LEU A 212 -11.91 -9.33 -8.28
N ARG A 213 -12.86 -10.25 -8.24
CA ARG A 213 -12.60 -11.69 -8.12
C ARG A 213 -11.94 -12.23 -9.40
N LEU A 214 -10.69 -11.88 -9.61
CA LEU A 214 -9.90 -12.21 -10.80
C LEU A 214 -8.60 -12.92 -10.39
N PRO A 215 -8.08 -13.84 -11.22
CA PRO A 215 -6.94 -14.69 -10.83
C PRO A 215 -5.65 -13.92 -10.56
N ASN A 216 -5.48 -12.76 -11.16
CA ASN A 216 -4.29 -11.91 -11.09
C ASN A 216 -4.47 -10.65 -10.22
N VAL A 217 -5.51 -10.62 -9.37
CA VAL A 217 -5.75 -9.52 -8.41
C VAL A 217 -5.60 -10.02 -6.99
N TRP A 218 -4.81 -9.32 -6.17
CA TRP A 218 -4.63 -9.50 -4.74
C TRP A 218 -5.03 -8.24 -4.00
N PHE A 219 -5.29 -8.36 -2.70
CA PHE A 219 -5.68 -7.27 -1.83
C PHE A 219 -4.74 -7.19 -0.64
N ASP A 220 -4.09 -6.07 -0.49
CA ASP A 220 -3.34 -5.70 0.68
C ASP A 220 -4.31 -5.19 1.77
N ILE A 221 -4.29 -5.82 2.94
CA ILE A 221 -5.18 -5.48 4.06
C ILE A 221 -4.56 -4.47 5.05
N SER A 222 -3.48 -3.81 4.69
CA SER A 222 -2.90 -2.74 5.49
C SER A 222 -3.90 -1.61 5.72
N ALA A 223 -3.74 -0.86 6.80
CA ALA A 223 -4.59 0.26 7.19
C ALA A 223 -6.11 -0.03 7.35
N VAL A 224 -6.60 -1.26 7.14
CA VAL A 224 -8.03 -1.57 7.37
C VAL A 224 -8.46 -1.25 8.80
N PRO A 225 -7.66 -1.55 9.85
CA PRO A 225 -7.95 -1.08 11.21
C PRO A 225 -8.05 0.45 11.33
N TRP A 226 -7.24 1.19 10.58
CA TRP A 226 -7.28 2.65 10.56
C TRP A 226 -8.53 3.22 9.88
N ASN A 227 -9.00 2.58 8.81
CA ASN A 227 -10.15 3.03 8.03
C ASN A 227 -11.48 2.91 8.78
N VAL A 228 -11.54 2.09 9.81
CA VAL A 228 -12.74 1.91 10.65
C VAL A 228 -12.74 2.81 11.91
N ASP A 229 -11.94 3.91 11.87
CA ASP A 229 -11.99 4.93 12.94
C ASP A 229 -13.44 5.36 13.24
N PRO A 230 -13.88 5.47 14.50
CA PRO A 230 -13.10 5.46 15.74
C PRO A 230 -13.00 4.09 16.45
N GLU A 231 -13.17 2.96 15.76
CA GLU A 231 -12.98 1.66 16.41
C GLU A 231 -11.54 1.53 16.94
N VAL A 232 -11.43 0.89 18.09
CA VAL A 232 -10.14 0.53 18.70
C VAL A 232 -9.95 -0.98 18.64
N TYR A 233 -8.72 -1.43 18.88
CA TYR A 233 -8.43 -2.87 18.98
C TYR A 233 -9.50 -3.60 19.82
N PRO A 234 -10.05 -4.71 19.34
CA PRO A 234 -9.60 -5.54 18.23
C PRO A 234 -10.25 -5.23 16.85
N PHE A 235 -10.78 -4.05 16.60
CA PHE A 235 -11.30 -3.58 15.31
C PHE A 235 -12.35 -4.53 14.68
N PRO A 236 -13.52 -4.75 15.31
CA PRO A 236 -14.46 -5.79 14.89
C PRO A 236 -14.98 -5.61 13.45
N THR A 237 -15.13 -4.36 12.98
CA THR A 237 -15.54 -4.10 11.60
C THR A 237 -14.41 -4.41 10.61
N ALA A 238 -13.14 -4.11 10.95
CA ALA A 238 -12.00 -4.50 10.13
C ALA A 238 -11.93 -6.03 9.96
N VAL A 239 -12.04 -6.78 11.07
CA VAL A 239 -12.09 -8.26 11.04
C VAL A 239 -13.21 -8.75 10.13
N ARG A 240 -14.40 -8.16 10.22
CA ARG A 240 -15.56 -8.52 9.38
C ARG A 240 -15.30 -8.24 7.90
N TYR A 241 -14.71 -7.09 7.54
CA TYR A 241 -14.37 -6.77 6.15
C TYR A 241 -13.33 -7.73 5.56
N VAL A 242 -12.31 -8.09 6.32
CA VAL A 242 -11.32 -9.09 5.86
C VAL A 242 -11.95 -10.46 5.70
N ALA A 243 -12.88 -10.87 6.60
CA ALA A 243 -13.62 -12.12 6.45
C ALA A 243 -14.54 -12.11 5.21
N MET A 244 -15.24 -10.99 4.93
CA MET A 244 -16.02 -10.84 3.70
C MET A 244 -15.15 -10.95 2.44
N ALA A 245 -13.96 -10.38 2.46
CA ALA A 245 -13.02 -10.50 1.35
C ALA A 245 -12.55 -11.96 1.17
N ARG A 246 -12.16 -12.65 2.25
CA ARG A 246 -11.85 -14.09 2.22
C ARG A 246 -12.98 -14.90 1.56
N ASP A 247 -14.22 -14.67 1.99
CA ASP A 247 -15.37 -15.43 1.50
C ASP A 247 -15.70 -15.12 0.03
N THR A 248 -15.33 -13.92 -0.46
CA THR A 248 -15.61 -13.49 -1.83
C THR A 248 -14.49 -13.85 -2.80
N VAL A 249 -13.24 -13.54 -2.47
CA VAL A 249 -12.10 -13.67 -3.39
C VAL A 249 -11.17 -14.82 -3.05
N GLY A 250 -11.25 -15.38 -1.85
CA GLY A 250 -10.37 -16.43 -1.30
C GLY A 250 -9.28 -15.85 -0.41
N HIS A 251 -8.89 -16.62 0.63
CA HIS A 251 -7.80 -16.21 1.52
C HIS A 251 -6.45 -16.11 0.80
N ASP A 252 -6.26 -16.88 -0.28
CA ASP A 252 -5.08 -16.88 -1.15
C ASP A 252 -4.87 -15.56 -1.92
N LYS A 253 -5.84 -14.65 -1.88
CA LYS A 253 -5.79 -13.32 -2.49
C LYS A 253 -5.56 -12.20 -1.48
N LEU A 254 -5.47 -12.49 -0.20
CA LEU A 254 -5.26 -11.51 0.85
C LEU A 254 -3.79 -11.47 1.27
N LEU A 255 -3.27 -10.27 1.47
CA LEU A 255 -1.88 -9.99 1.82
C LEU A 255 -1.87 -9.07 3.04
N TRP A 256 -1.11 -9.43 4.05
CA TRP A 256 -0.95 -8.55 5.20
C TRP A 256 0.15 -7.51 4.98
N GLY A 257 -0.11 -6.27 5.41
CA GLY A 257 0.83 -5.17 5.47
C GLY A 257 0.52 -4.25 6.65
N SER A 258 1.50 -3.52 7.13
CA SER A 258 1.36 -2.61 8.28
C SER A 258 0.98 -1.19 7.92
N ASP A 259 1.34 -0.72 6.73
CA ASP A 259 1.28 0.69 6.31
C ASP A 259 2.16 1.62 7.16
N LEU A 260 3.27 1.08 7.70
CA LEU A 260 4.21 1.91 8.47
C LEU A 260 4.72 3.11 7.67
N PRO A 261 4.94 4.28 8.34
CA PRO A 261 5.05 4.49 9.79
C PRO A 261 3.76 4.94 10.48
N SER A 262 2.80 5.52 9.77
CA SER A 262 1.69 6.27 10.39
C SER A 262 0.81 5.48 11.35
N PRO A 263 0.44 4.21 11.11
CA PRO A 263 -0.41 3.46 12.03
C PRO A 263 0.17 3.32 13.45
N LEU A 264 1.49 3.30 13.60
CA LEU A 264 2.13 3.26 14.92
C LEU A 264 1.97 4.54 15.74
N THR A 265 1.47 5.62 15.15
CA THR A 265 1.10 6.82 15.93
C THR A 265 -0.21 6.65 16.71
N ARG A 266 -0.95 5.59 16.45
CA ARG A 266 -2.26 5.29 17.05
C ARG A 266 -2.30 3.95 17.75
N ASP A 267 -1.56 2.95 17.28
CA ASP A 267 -1.63 1.59 17.79
C ASP A 267 -0.28 0.88 17.78
N SER A 268 -0.18 -0.26 18.44
CA SER A 268 1.03 -1.08 18.47
C SER A 268 1.17 -1.91 17.18
N TYR A 269 2.41 -2.24 16.81
CA TYR A 269 2.65 -3.11 15.64
C TYR A 269 1.97 -4.47 15.78
N VAL A 270 1.92 -5.02 16.99
CA VAL A 270 1.25 -6.30 17.25
C VAL A 270 -0.23 -6.22 16.92
N HIS A 271 -0.92 -5.16 17.32
CA HIS A 271 -2.34 -4.98 17.03
C HIS A 271 -2.63 -4.85 15.53
N LEU A 272 -1.66 -4.40 14.71
CA LEU A 272 -1.83 -4.30 13.25
C LEU A 272 -1.90 -5.66 12.54
N TRP A 273 -1.51 -6.75 13.20
CA TRP A 273 -1.60 -8.08 12.59
C TRP A 273 -2.44 -9.08 13.43
N ASP A 274 -2.40 -9.02 14.77
CA ASP A 274 -3.06 -10.04 15.58
C ASP A 274 -4.59 -9.85 15.69
N TYR A 275 -5.12 -8.70 15.27
CA TYR A 275 -6.57 -8.43 15.28
C TYR A 275 -7.38 -9.49 14.52
N LEU A 276 -6.83 -10.09 13.46
CA LEU A 276 -7.51 -11.17 12.72
C LEU A 276 -7.67 -12.44 13.56
N GLN A 277 -6.83 -12.63 14.56
CA GLN A 277 -6.89 -13.81 15.44
C GLN A 277 -7.99 -13.70 16.51
N THR A 278 -8.37 -12.47 16.85
CA THR A 278 -9.29 -12.20 17.98
C THR A 278 -10.71 -12.69 17.72
N GLY A 279 -11.20 -12.55 16.48
CA GLY A 279 -12.57 -12.91 16.09
C GLY A 279 -12.77 -14.41 15.82
N LYS A 280 -11.69 -15.21 15.77
CA LYS A 280 -11.71 -16.63 15.41
C LYS A 280 -12.43 -16.93 14.07
N LEU A 281 -12.41 -15.97 13.15
CA LEU A 281 -13.03 -16.10 11.82
C LEU A 281 -12.07 -16.73 10.80
N PHE A 282 -10.80 -16.89 11.14
CA PHE A 282 -9.75 -17.45 10.30
C PHE A 282 -9.11 -18.64 11.00
N ASP A 283 -8.82 -19.68 10.24
CA ASP A 283 -8.02 -20.79 10.75
C ASP A 283 -6.50 -20.50 10.66
N GLU A 284 -5.67 -21.35 11.26
CA GLU A 284 -4.20 -21.15 11.29
C GLU A 284 -3.58 -21.21 9.89
N GLY A 285 -4.14 -22.02 8.99
CA GLY A 285 -3.68 -22.12 7.61
C GLY A 285 -3.95 -20.84 6.82
N GLU A 286 -5.18 -20.33 6.89
CA GLU A 286 -5.59 -19.06 6.29
C GLU A 286 -4.72 -17.90 6.80
N LEU A 287 -4.49 -17.80 8.11
CA LEU A 287 -3.65 -16.77 8.71
C LEU A 287 -2.19 -16.87 8.24
N LYS A 288 -1.65 -18.10 8.14
CA LYS A 288 -0.31 -18.32 7.62
C LYS A 288 -0.19 -17.87 6.16
N ASP A 289 -1.21 -18.13 5.35
CA ASP A 289 -1.24 -17.72 3.95
C ASP A 289 -1.31 -16.20 3.83
N ILE A 290 -2.20 -15.54 4.57
CA ILE A 290 -2.37 -14.08 4.59
C ILE A 290 -1.11 -13.37 5.07
N TYR A 291 -0.50 -13.86 6.16
CA TYR A 291 0.65 -13.19 6.77
C TYR A 291 1.97 -13.49 6.07
N TYR A 292 2.06 -14.56 5.28
CA TYR A 292 3.35 -14.98 4.76
C TYR A 292 3.29 -15.53 3.31
N ASN A 293 2.58 -16.63 3.07
CA ASN A 293 2.75 -17.39 1.83
C ASN A 293 2.28 -16.63 0.59
N ASN A 294 1.14 -15.92 0.68
CA ASN A 294 0.51 -15.25 -0.46
C ASN A 294 1.39 -14.12 -1.03
N ALA A 295 2.21 -13.48 -0.20
CA ALA A 295 3.08 -12.41 -0.62
C ALA A 295 4.06 -12.84 -1.73
N PHE A 296 4.52 -14.09 -1.72
CA PHE A 296 5.44 -14.63 -2.75
C PHE A 296 4.74 -14.88 -4.10
N ASN A 297 3.41 -14.97 -4.12
CA ASN A 297 2.63 -15.06 -5.36
C ASN A 297 2.38 -13.69 -5.98
N ALA A 298 2.22 -12.66 -5.14
CA ALA A 298 1.91 -11.30 -5.56
C ALA A 298 3.15 -10.46 -5.87
N TYR A 299 4.27 -10.72 -5.19
CA TYR A 299 5.50 -9.92 -5.28
C TYR A 299 6.74 -10.79 -5.58
N PRO A 300 7.78 -10.24 -6.25
CA PRO A 300 9.03 -10.94 -6.53
C PRO A 300 9.96 -10.92 -5.28
N LEU A 301 9.57 -11.66 -4.24
CA LEU A 301 10.27 -11.72 -2.94
C LEU A 301 11.28 -12.87 -2.83
N SER A 302 11.45 -13.65 -3.86
CA SER A 302 12.40 -14.78 -3.93
C SER A 302 13.84 -14.33 -4.10
#